data_dc27bacc01627bd74cc574689c65535b
#
_entry.id   dc27bacc01627bd74cc574689c65535b
#
_cell.length_a   1.000
_cell.length_b   1.000
_cell.length_c   1.000
_cell.angle_alpha   90.00
_cell.angle_beta   90.00
_cell.angle_gamma   90.00
#
_symmetry.space_group_name_H-M   'P 1'
#
loop_
_entity.id
_entity.type
_entity.pdbx_description
1 polymer ?
#
loop_
_entity_poly.entity_id
_entity_poly.type
_entity_poly.pdbx_seq_one_letter_code
_entity_poly.pdbx_strand_id
1 'polypeptide(L)'
;MISGDVVLDYYLWKKKIKNPKTYIKKKLIKLNKLKLFKKKSKNHTIFLTNNKKMRELNKKFKNKNKTTDVLSFPFHNKINYKKNIYLGDIAISYEIINKRSKNSNFLVEFDKMWIHGYLHLLGHNHKKKKDFIKMQKLENLILNYFYK
;
A
#
# COMPACT_ATOMS: atom_id res chain seq x y z
N MET A 1 -9.77 14.06 -0.24
CA MET A 1 -9.11 13.55 0.99
C MET A 1 -8.85 12.05 0.85
N ILE A 2 -7.65 11.62 1.16
CA ILE A 2 -7.32 10.20 1.19
C ILE A 2 -7.71 9.63 2.55
N SER A 3 -8.45 8.53 2.55
CA SER A 3 -8.75 7.75 3.75
C SER A 3 -8.41 6.28 3.51
N GLY A 4 -8.26 5.53 4.57
CA GLY A 4 -7.94 4.12 4.45
C GLY A 4 -8.25 3.36 5.74
N ASP A 5 -8.62 2.11 5.55
CA ASP A 5 -8.78 1.15 6.63
C ASP A 5 -7.62 0.16 6.65
N VAL A 6 -7.38 -0.40 7.82
CA VAL A 6 -6.38 -1.44 8.02
C VAL A 6 -7.07 -2.66 8.61
N VAL A 7 -6.91 -3.81 7.94
CA VAL A 7 -7.37 -5.10 8.44
C VAL A 7 -6.14 -5.89 8.88
N LEU A 8 -6.10 -6.23 10.16
CA LEU A 8 -5.01 -7.00 10.75
C LEU A 8 -5.37 -8.49 10.71
N ASP A 9 -4.75 -9.23 9.80
CA ASP A 9 -4.98 -10.66 9.60
C ASP A 9 -3.92 -11.53 10.30
N TYR A 10 -2.74 -10.97 10.56
CA TYR A 10 -1.62 -11.68 11.15
C TYR A 10 -1.07 -10.95 12.37
N TYR A 11 -1.11 -11.60 13.53
CA TYR A 11 -0.83 -10.96 14.83
C TYR A 11 0.59 -10.41 14.98
N LEU A 12 1.59 -10.94 14.26
CA LEU A 12 2.98 -10.51 14.38
C LEU A 12 3.21 -9.07 13.94
N TRP A 13 2.32 -8.50 13.14
CA TRP A 13 2.39 -7.09 12.76
C TRP A 13 2.40 -6.17 13.99
N LYS A 14 1.65 -6.53 15.04
CA LYS A 14 1.60 -5.73 16.28
C LYS A 14 2.90 -5.68 17.04
N LYS A 15 3.80 -6.64 16.84
CA LYS A 15 5.15 -6.61 17.44
C LYS A 15 6.02 -5.51 16.83
N LYS A 16 5.76 -5.13 15.60
CA LYS A 16 6.52 -4.11 14.88
C LYS A 16 5.81 -2.77 14.82
N ILE A 17 4.49 -2.78 14.74
CA ILE A 17 3.63 -1.59 14.71
C ILE A 17 2.55 -1.78 15.76
N LYS A 18 2.68 -1.10 16.89
CA LYS A 18 1.77 -1.28 18.04
C LYS A 18 0.31 -1.07 17.66
N ASN A 19 0.02 -0.04 16.87
CA ASN A 19 -1.32 0.24 16.38
C ASN A 19 -1.26 0.59 14.88
N PRO A 20 -1.38 -0.43 13.98
CA PRO A 20 -1.27 -0.20 12.55
C PRO A 20 -2.32 0.78 12.00
N LYS A 21 -3.54 0.72 12.51
CA LYS A 21 -4.62 1.62 12.10
C LYS A 21 -4.27 3.09 12.35
N THR A 22 -3.81 3.39 13.56
CA THR A 22 -3.40 4.75 13.94
C THR A 22 -2.16 5.19 13.15
N TYR A 23 -1.22 4.28 12.93
CA TYR A 23 -0.02 4.54 12.16
C TYR A 23 -0.37 5.01 10.74
N ILE A 24 -1.18 4.24 10.04
CA ILE A 24 -1.60 4.57 8.67
C ILE A 24 -2.42 5.87 8.65
N LYS A 25 -3.33 6.05 9.60
CA LYS A 25 -4.12 7.29 9.68
C LYS A 25 -3.24 8.53 9.77
N LYS A 26 -2.20 8.50 10.60
CA LYS A 26 -1.23 9.60 10.70
C LYS A 26 -0.50 9.87 9.39
N LYS A 27 -0.09 8.82 8.68
CA LYS A 27 0.56 8.94 7.37
C LYS A 27 -0.38 9.53 6.31
N LEU A 28 -1.63 9.10 6.31
CA LEU A 28 -2.64 9.62 5.38
C LEU A 28 -2.95 11.10 5.63
N ILE A 29 -2.97 11.54 6.90
CA ILE A 29 -3.11 12.95 7.24
C ILE A 29 -1.96 13.77 6.62
N LYS A 30 -0.74 13.26 6.69
CA LYS A 30 0.40 13.91 6.03
C LYS A 30 0.23 13.96 4.52
N LEU A 31 -0.16 12.85 3.89
CA LEU A 31 -0.37 12.79 2.43
C LEU A 31 -1.43 13.79 1.96
N ASN A 32 -2.48 13.97 2.73
CA ASN A 32 -3.56 14.90 2.39
C ASN A 32 -3.10 16.36 2.32
N LYS A 33 -1.95 16.68 2.91
CA LYS A 33 -1.34 18.02 2.80
C LYS A 33 -0.66 18.27 1.45
N LEU A 34 -0.29 17.20 0.75
CA LEU A 34 0.30 17.31 -0.58
C LEU A 34 -0.75 17.65 -1.62
N LYS A 35 -0.46 18.66 -2.44
CA LYS A 35 -1.37 19.13 -3.50
C LYS A 35 -1.81 18.02 -4.46
N LEU A 36 -0.94 17.03 -4.69
CA LEU A 36 -1.20 15.87 -5.55
C LEU A 36 -2.43 15.06 -5.12
N PHE A 37 -2.77 15.07 -3.84
CA PHE A 37 -3.81 14.21 -3.29
C PHE A 37 -5.06 14.96 -2.81
N LYS A 38 -5.17 16.26 -3.10
CA LYS A 38 -6.26 17.11 -2.59
C LYS A 38 -7.60 16.99 -3.33
N LYS A 39 -7.64 16.34 -4.49
CA LYS A 39 -8.75 16.55 -5.44
C LYS A 39 -10.05 15.80 -5.16
N LYS A 40 -10.05 14.62 -4.57
CA LYS A 40 -11.27 13.84 -4.33
C LYS A 40 -11.11 12.95 -3.11
N SER A 41 -12.20 12.69 -2.42
CA SER A 41 -12.19 11.71 -1.34
C SER A 41 -11.99 10.31 -1.92
N LYS A 42 -10.88 9.66 -1.54
CA LYS A 42 -10.49 8.32 -2.01
C LYS A 42 -10.23 7.42 -0.82
N ASN A 43 -10.83 6.25 -0.85
CA ASN A 43 -10.69 5.27 0.22
C ASN A 43 -10.08 3.97 -0.30
N HIS A 44 -9.35 3.29 0.56
CA HIS A 44 -8.72 2.00 0.27
C HIS A 44 -8.60 1.18 1.55
N THR A 45 -8.25 -0.10 1.41
CA THR A 45 -8.00 -0.99 2.55
C THR A 45 -6.62 -1.60 2.45
N ILE A 46 -5.89 -1.62 3.57
CA ILE A 46 -4.61 -2.30 3.68
C ILE A 46 -4.81 -3.56 4.53
N PHE A 47 -4.54 -4.70 3.92
CA PHE A 47 -4.66 -6.02 4.53
C PHE A 47 -3.28 -6.51 4.95
N LEU A 48 -3.04 -6.57 6.25
CA LEU A 48 -1.76 -6.94 6.85
C LEU A 48 -1.77 -8.43 7.18
N THR A 49 -1.11 -9.23 6.36
CA THR A 49 -1.16 -10.68 6.40
C THR A 49 0.23 -11.33 6.40
N ASN A 50 0.33 -12.57 6.01
CA ASN A 50 1.54 -13.40 6.01
C ASN A 50 1.80 -14.03 4.64
N ASN A 51 2.94 -14.71 4.51
CA ASN A 51 3.34 -15.38 3.27
C ASN A 51 2.32 -16.42 2.79
N LYS A 52 1.78 -17.20 3.71
CA LYS A 52 0.81 -18.25 3.37
C LYS A 52 -0.42 -17.65 2.68
N LYS A 53 -1.00 -16.62 3.28
CA LYS A 53 -2.16 -15.93 2.72
C LYS A 53 -1.83 -15.21 1.43
N MET A 54 -0.67 -14.58 1.33
CA MET A 54 -0.22 -13.91 0.11
C MET A 54 -0.08 -14.90 -1.05
N ARG A 55 0.44 -16.09 -0.78
CA ARG A 55 0.52 -17.16 -1.80
C ARG A 55 -0.87 -17.60 -2.26
N GLU A 56 -1.81 -17.78 -1.33
CA GLU A 56 -3.20 -18.12 -1.65
C GLU A 56 -3.86 -17.05 -2.53
N LEU A 57 -3.71 -15.78 -2.16
CA LEU A 57 -4.26 -14.64 -2.91
C LEU A 57 -3.63 -14.54 -4.31
N ASN A 58 -2.32 -14.71 -4.39
CA ASN A 58 -1.59 -14.65 -5.65
C ASN A 58 -2.00 -15.77 -6.60
N LYS A 59 -2.18 -16.99 -6.07
CA LYS A 59 -2.68 -18.12 -6.83
C LYS A 59 -4.10 -17.88 -7.33
N LYS A 60 -4.99 -17.41 -6.45
CA LYS A 60 -6.42 -17.23 -6.75
C LYS A 60 -6.65 -16.08 -7.76
N PHE A 61 -5.99 -14.95 -7.59
CA PHE A 61 -6.27 -13.73 -8.36
C PHE A 61 -5.25 -13.39 -9.45
N LYS A 62 -4.04 -13.91 -9.36
CA LYS A 62 -2.97 -13.65 -10.34
C LYS A 62 -2.48 -14.92 -11.03
N ASN A 63 -3.05 -16.06 -10.68
CA ASN A 63 -2.68 -17.39 -11.20
C ASN A 63 -1.18 -17.71 -11.02
N LYS A 64 -0.61 -17.27 -9.89
CA LYS A 64 0.80 -17.50 -9.53
C LYS A 64 0.89 -18.20 -8.19
N ASN A 65 1.41 -19.44 -8.19
CA ASN A 65 1.56 -20.22 -6.97
C ASN A 65 2.87 -19.89 -6.25
N LYS A 66 3.01 -18.65 -5.80
CA LYS A 66 4.17 -18.17 -5.04
C LYS A 66 3.77 -17.01 -4.14
N THR A 67 4.54 -16.81 -3.06
CA THR A 67 4.36 -15.62 -2.23
C THR A 67 4.96 -14.38 -2.90
N THR A 68 4.53 -13.21 -2.45
CA THR A 68 5.04 -11.93 -2.89
C THR A 68 4.94 -10.92 -1.74
N ASP A 69 5.61 -9.79 -1.86
CA ASP A 69 5.65 -8.75 -0.84
C ASP A 69 4.34 -7.96 -0.74
N VAL A 70 3.81 -7.53 -1.87
CA VAL A 70 2.61 -6.70 -1.96
C VAL A 70 1.76 -7.12 -3.15
N LEU A 71 0.44 -7.12 -2.94
CA LEU A 71 -0.55 -7.29 -4.00
C LEU A 71 -1.54 -6.13 -3.94
N SER A 72 -1.84 -5.55 -5.09
CA SER A 72 -2.87 -4.52 -5.23
C SER A 72 -4.03 -5.07 -6.03
N PHE A 73 -5.23 -4.85 -5.52
CA PHE A 73 -6.49 -5.28 -6.15
C PHE A 73 -7.33 -4.05 -6.44
N PRO A 74 -7.13 -3.39 -7.59
CA PRO A 74 -7.93 -2.23 -7.97
C PRO A 74 -9.40 -2.62 -8.10
N PHE A 75 -10.25 -1.77 -7.55
CA PHE A 75 -11.69 -1.94 -7.69
C PHE A 75 -12.13 -1.38 -9.05
N HIS A 76 -12.68 -2.25 -9.93
CA HIS A 76 -12.95 -1.89 -11.30
C HIS A 76 -14.23 -1.06 -11.50
N ASN A 77 -15.15 -1.09 -10.57
CA ASN A 77 -16.38 -0.27 -10.61
C ASN A 77 -16.12 1.17 -10.16
N LYS A 78 -15.14 1.81 -10.79
CA LYS A 78 -14.81 3.21 -10.57
C LYS A 78 -15.88 4.19 -11.04
N ILE A 79 -17.02 3.70 -11.46
CA ILE A 79 -18.16 4.50 -11.87
C ILE A 79 -18.88 5.02 -10.64
N ASN A 80 -18.17 5.64 -9.74
CA ASN A 80 -18.84 6.30 -8.66
C ASN A 80 -18.61 7.79 -8.75
N TYR A 81 -19.57 8.41 -9.33
CA TYR A 81 -19.69 9.83 -9.57
C TYR A 81 -19.84 10.65 -8.31
N LYS A 82 -19.86 10.00 -7.16
CA LYS A 82 -20.06 10.65 -5.87
C LYS A 82 -18.76 10.97 -5.19
N LYS A 83 -18.82 11.76 -4.14
CA LYS A 83 -17.71 12.35 -3.38
C LYS A 83 -16.70 11.36 -2.82
N ASN A 84 -17.02 10.06 -2.73
CA ASN A 84 -16.14 9.01 -2.19
C ASN A 84 -15.88 7.93 -3.23
N ILE A 85 -14.62 7.74 -3.60
CA ILE A 85 -14.19 6.69 -4.52
C ILE A 85 -13.45 5.62 -3.72
N TYR A 86 -13.89 4.37 -3.83
CA TYR A 86 -13.14 3.23 -3.31
C TYR A 86 -12.15 2.75 -4.36
N LEU A 87 -10.86 2.81 -4.04
CA LEU A 87 -9.80 2.46 -4.98
C LEU A 87 -9.52 0.97 -5.06
N GLY A 88 -9.63 0.27 -3.94
CA GLY A 88 -9.33 -1.16 -3.86
C GLY A 88 -8.56 -1.54 -2.61
N ASP A 89 -7.97 -2.74 -2.65
CA ASP A 89 -7.28 -3.35 -1.53
C ASP A 89 -5.78 -3.53 -1.80
N ILE A 90 -4.98 -3.42 -0.75
CA ILE A 90 -3.55 -3.70 -0.77
C ILE A 90 -3.27 -4.78 0.28
N ALA A 91 -2.68 -5.90 -0.14
CA ALA A 91 -2.26 -6.95 0.79
C ALA A 91 -0.74 -6.98 0.90
N ILE A 92 -0.22 -7.08 2.13
CA ILE A 92 1.22 -7.01 2.41
C ILE A 92 1.63 -8.18 3.31
N SER A 93 2.76 -8.84 2.97
CA SER A 93 3.32 -9.95 3.73
C SER A 93 4.25 -9.47 4.83
N TYR A 94 3.97 -9.88 6.07
CA TYR A 94 4.83 -9.58 7.21
C TYR A 94 6.24 -10.14 7.06
N GLU A 95 6.36 -11.41 6.75
CA GLU A 95 7.67 -12.09 6.74
C GLU A 95 8.64 -11.48 5.74
N ILE A 96 8.14 -11.04 4.60
CA ILE A 96 9.00 -10.40 3.58
C ILE A 96 9.46 -9.02 4.04
N ILE A 97 8.57 -8.22 4.62
CA ILE A 97 8.94 -6.92 5.16
C ILE A 97 9.94 -7.08 6.32
N ASN A 98 9.69 -8.03 7.21
CA ASN A 98 10.57 -8.31 8.34
C ASN A 98 11.97 -8.74 7.88
N LYS A 99 12.05 -9.58 6.86
CA LYS A 99 13.33 -10.02 6.27
C LYS A 99 14.10 -8.86 5.66
N ARG A 100 13.43 -8.02 4.87
CA ARG A 100 14.06 -6.84 4.24
C ARG A 100 14.56 -5.84 5.27
N SER A 101 13.85 -5.69 6.38
CA SER A 101 14.17 -4.71 7.41
C SER A 101 15.33 -5.09 8.31
N LYS A 102 15.91 -6.28 8.18
CA LYS A 102 17.10 -6.69 8.94
C LYS A 102 18.29 -5.74 8.74
N ASN A 103 18.44 -5.21 7.53
CA ASN A 103 19.50 -4.28 7.18
C ASN A 103 19.03 -2.84 7.03
N SER A 104 17.80 -2.54 7.48
CA SER A 104 17.22 -1.21 7.39
C SER A 104 16.21 -1.03 8.53
N ASN A 105 15.12 -0.30 8.30
CA ASN A 105 14.09 -0.02 9.28
C ASN A 105 12.75 -0.62 8.83
N PHE A 106 12.07 -1.33 9.76
CA PHE A 106 10.79 -1.99 9.44
C PHE A 106 9.74 -1.00 8.94
N LEU A 107 9.60 0.15 9.60
CA LEU A 107 8.60 1.15 9.22
C LEU A 107 8.88 1.74 7.84
N VAL A 108 10.14 1.97 7.51
CA VAL A 108 10.54 2.47 6.18
C VAL A 108 10.20 1.44 5.10
N GLU A 109 10.55 0.17 5.31
CA GLU A 109 10.24 -0.90 4.37
C GLU A 109 8.72 -1.09 4.21
N PHE A 110 7.98 -1.00 5.32
CA PHE A 110 6.53 -1.04 5.29
C PHE A 110 5.94 0.12 4.48
N ASP A 111 6.39 1.34 4.74
CA ASP A 111 5.92 2.52 4.01
C ASP A 111 6.19 2.42 2.51
N LYS A 112 7.37 1.91 2.12
CA LYS A 112 7.67 1.66 0.71
C LYS A 112 6.64 0.75 0.06
N MET A 113 6.23 -0.31 0.74
CA MET A 113 5.33 -1.30 0.17
C MET A 113 3.89 -0.82 0.06
N TRP A 114 3.34 -0.20 1.11
CA TRP A 114 1.97 0.28 1.02
C TRP A 114 1.84 1.48 0.07
N ILE A 115 2.86 2.35 -0.01
CA ILE A 115 2.89 3.45 -0.98
C ILE A 115 2.92 2.88 -2.41
N HIS A 116 3.78 1.91 -2.66
CA HIS A 116 3.85 1.23 -3.96
C HIS A 116 2.49 0.64 -4.37
N GLY A 117 1.87 -0.11 -3.45
CA GLY A 117 0.53 -0.67 -3.67
C GLY A 117 -0.53 0.41 -3.88
N TYR A 118 -0.47 1.48 -3.14
CA TYR A 118 -1.39 2.61 -3.28
C TYR A 118 -1.27 3.28 -4.65
N LEU A 119 -0.05 3.49 -5.14
CA LEU A 119 0.16 4.08 -6.47
C LEU A 119 -0.38 3.18 -7.58
N HIS A 120 -0.29 1.85 -7.42
CA HIS A 120 -0.95 0.92 -8.33
C HIS A 120 -2.47 1.09 -8.33
N LEU A 121 -3.08 1.29 -7.16
CA LEU A 121 -4.53 1.55 -7.06
C LEU A 121 -4.91 2.85 -7.78
N LEU A 122 -4.02 3.82 -7.84
CA LEU A 122 -4.23 5.07 -8.56
C LEU A 122 -4.02 4.94 -10.07
N GLY A 123 -3.60 3.77 -10.55
CA GLY A 123 -3.42 3.50 -11.97
C GLY A 123 -1.97 3.57 -12.45
N HIS A 124 -1.00 3.83 -11.56
CA HIS A 124 0.41 3.79 -11.93
C HIS A 124 0.87 2.36 -12.13
N ASN A 125 1.79 2.15 -13.05
CA ASN A 125 2.39 0.84 -13.30
C ASN A 125 3.88 0.99 -13.64
N HIS A 126 4.57 -0.14 -13.79
CA HIS A 126 5.99 -0.17 -14.13
C HIS A 126 6.29 -1.08 -15.34
N LYS A 127 5.31 -1.24 -16.23
CA LYS A 127 5.45 -2.10 -17.41
C LYS A 127 6.38 -1.50 -18.45
N LYS A 128 6.25 -0.19 -18.70
CA LYS A 128 7.13 0.56 -19.62
C LYS A 128 8.16 1.36 -18.82
N LYS A 129 9.34 1.58 -19.38
CA LYS A 129 10.41 2.36 -18.74
C LYS A 129 9.94 3.74 -18.28
N LYS A 130 9.15 4.43 -19.11
CA LYS A 130 8.60 5.75 -18.79
C LYS A 130 7.68 5.69 -17.56
N ASP A 131 6.82 4.69 -17.50
CA ASP A 131 5.88 4.49 -16.39
C ASP A 131 6.61 4.10 -15.10
N PHE A 132 7.63 3.25 -15.21
CA PHE A 132 8.50 2.89 -14.09
C PHE A 132 9.18 4.10 -13.48
N ILE A 133 9.78 4.96 -14.30
CA ILE A 133 10.47 6.18 -13.83
C ILE A 133 9.49 7.12 -13.14
N LYS A 134 8.31 7.31 -13.71
CA LYS A 134 7.27 8.16 -13.14
C LYS A 134 6.81 7.66 -11.78
N MET A 135 6.54 6.37 -11.67
CA MET A 135 6.12 5.75 -10.43
C MET A 135 7.20 5.84 -9.36
N GLN A 136 8.45 5.55 -9.72
CA GLN A 136 9.59 5.65 -8.81
C GLN A 136 9.79 7.08 -8.29
N LYS A 137 9.63 8.08 -9.13
CA LYS A 137 9.70 9.49 -8.71
C LYS A 137 8.63 9.84 -7.68
N LEU A 138 7.41 9.35 -7.88
CA LEU A 138 6.31 9.56 -6.94
C LEU A 138 6.56 8.84 -5.61
N GLU A 139 7.04 7.61 -5.64
CA GLU A 139 7.41 6.86 -4.43
C GLU A 139 8.46 7.62 -3.63
N ASN A 140 9.53 8.06 -4.29
CA ASN A 140 10.61 8.81 -3.65
C ASN A 140 10.15 10.15 -3.07
N LEU A 141 9.28 10.86 -3.78
CA LEU A 141 8.71 12.12 -3.32
C LEU A 141 7.92 11.91 -2.02
N ILE A 142 7.08 10.89 -1.98
CA ILE A 142 6.25 10.60 -0.79
C ILE A 142 7.14 10.15 0.38
N LEU A 143 8.09 9.25 0.14
CA LEU A 143 9.01 8.77 1.17
C LEU A 143 9.85 9.91 1.74
N ASN A 144 10.40 10.74 0.88
CA ASN A 144 11.18 11.91 1.32
C ASN A 144 10.32 12.87 2.16
N TYR A 145 9.07 13.05 1.79
CA TYR A 145 8.14 13.85 2.56
C TYR A 145 7.86 13.28 3.94
N PHE A 146 7.78 11.96 4.06
CA PHE A 146 7.56 11.30 5.35
C PHE A 146 8.76 11.37 6.29
N TYR A 147 9.97 11.32 5.73
CA TYR A 147 11.21 11.11 6.51
C TYR A 147 12.15 12.33 6.53
N LYS A 148 11.68 13.46 6.09
CA LYS A 148 12.42 14.73 6.25
C LYS A 148 12.19 15.40 7.57
#